data_452771d3da4582f545a89067f95d677c
#
_entry.id   452771d3da4582f545a89067f95d677c
#
_cell.length_a   1.000
_cell.length_b   1.000
_cell.length_c   1.000
_cell.angle_alpha   90.00
_cell.angle_beta   90.00
_cell.angle_gamma   90.00
#
_symmetry.space_group_name_H-M   'P 1'
#
loop_
_entity.id
_entity.type
_entity.pdbx_description
1 polymer ?
#
loop_
_entity_poly.entity_id
_entity_poly.type
_entity_poly.pdbx_seq_one_letter_code
_entity_poly.pdbx_strand_id
1 'polypeptide(L)'
;MKKTIIFDLDGTLAIIDKRRILAGKTVGGVPTDKMDCYVFFDPDNVLNLDEPNPPVIKMAQLFKQQGFNIVIFSGRNDRSFDTTTQWLNNNDVPFDLLVMRPDKFKDESWPIASGNPATKAMRFMPDEILKKEMLDTFVDKDDVLMTVDDRQKVVDMWRAEGLTCFQVAPGDF
;
A
#
# COMPACT_ATOMS: atom_id res chain seq x y z
N MET A 1 -0.85 6.03 -24.55
CA MET A 1 -0.44 4.67 -24.07
C MET A 1 -0.32 4.74 -22.57
N LYS A 2 -0.99 3.87 -21.84
CA LYS A 2 -0.98 3.84 -20.37
C LYS A 2 0.42 3.58 -19.84
N LYS A 3 0.88 4.40 -18.90
CA LYS A 3 2.29 4.40 -18.44
C LYS A 3 2.46 4.21 -16.94
N THR A 4 1.38 4.10 -16.17
CA THR A 4 1.42 4.01 -14.72
C THR A 4 0.99 2.62 -14.25
N ILE A 5 1.74 2.06 -13.31
CA ILE A 5 1.40 0.84 -12.59
C ILE A 5 1.36 1.15 -11.10
N ILE A 6 0.27 0.75 -10.46
CA ILE A 6 0.09 0.95 -9.02
C ILE A 6 0.34 -0.36 -8.30
N PHE A 7 1.25 -0.34 -7.34
CA PHE A 7 1.52 -1.46 -6.44
C PHE A 7 1.03 -1.15 -5.02
N ASP A 8 0.44 -2.15 -4.39
CA ASP A 8 0.36 -2.19 -2.94
C ASP A 8 1.72 -2.57 -2.32
N LEU A 9 1.87 -2.34 -1.03
CA LEU A 9 3.10 -2.62 -0.31
C LEU A 9 2.98 -3.84 0.62
N ASP A 10 2.10 -3.77 1.63
CA ASP A 10 1.97 -4.78 2.68
C ASP A 10 1.22 -6.02 2.21
N GLY A 11 1.90 -7.15 2.09
CA GLY A 11 1.36 -8.39 1.52
C GLY A 11 1.60 -8.50 0.01
N THR A 12 2.12 -7.47 -0.63
CA THR A 12 2.37 -7.41 -2.07
C THR A 12 3.88 -7.31 -2.37
N LEU A 13 4.49 -6.13 -2.23
CA LEU A 13 5.94 -5.95 -2.37
C LEU A 13 6.71 -6.44 -1.13
N ALA A 14 6.11 -6.29 0.05
CA ALA A 14 6.67 -6.70 1.33
C ALA A 14 5.86 -7.85 1.96
N ILE A 15 6.55 -8.89 2.39
CA ILE A 15 6.00 -9.97 3.22
C ILE A 15 6.05 -9.49 4.67
N ILE A 16 4.89 -9.37 5.30
CA ILE A 16 4.74 -8.70 6.61
C ILE A 16 4.40 -9.66 7.75
N ASP A 17 4.58 -10.95 7.56
CA ASP A 17 4.13 -11.99 8.50
C ASP A 17 4.75 -11.84 9.89
N LYS A 18 6.05 -11.55 9.95
CA LYS A 18 6.75 -11.35 11.24
C LYS A 18 6.18 -10.16 12.01
N ARG A 19 5.92 -9.05 11.30
CA ARG A 19 5.35 -7.85 11.88
C ARG A 19 3.91 -8.06 12.33
N ARG A 20 3.12 -8.81 11.56
CA ARG A 20 1.74 -9.20 11.92
C ARG A 20 1.69 -10.07 13.17
N ILE A 21 2.58 -11.04 13.27
CA ILE A 21 2.69 -11.91 14.46
C ILE A 21 3.04 -11.07 15.69
N LEU A 22 4.04 -10.19 15.57
CA LEU A 22 4.46 -9.32 16.68
C LEU A 22 3.34 -8.38 17.14
N ALA A 23 2.56 -7.86 16.20
CA ALA A 23 1.41 -6.99 16.50
C ALA A 23 0.15 -7.74 16.96
N GLY A 24 0.23 -9.07 17.12
CA GLY A 24 -0.86 -9.88 17.63
C GLY A 24 -1.82 -10.45 16.59
N LYS A 25 -1.56 -10.27 15.27
CA LYS A 25 -2.24 -11.03 14.21
C LYS A 25 -1.41 -12.23 13.81
N THR A 26 -1.85 -13.41 14.14
CA THR A 26 -1.19 -14.65 13.72
C THR A 26 -1.62 -15.07 12.32
N VAL A 27 -0.65 -15.47 11.50
CA VAL A 27 -0.89 -16.14 10.23
C VAL A 27 -1.18 -17.61 10.50
N GLY A 28 -2.35 -18.11 10.10
CA GLY A 28 -2.74 -19.52 10.26
C GLY A 28 -3.04 -19.97 11.69
N GLY A 29 -3.16 -19.05 12.63
CA GLY A 29 -3.51 -19.33 14.01
C GLY A 29 -4.80 -18.65 14.45
N VAL A 30 -5.18 -18.85 15.69
CA VAL A 30 -6.38 -18.22 16.28
C VAL A 30 -6.25 -16.71 16.18
N PRO A 31 -7.21 -16.03 15.55
CA PRO A 31 -7.14 -14.57 15.41
C PRO A 31 -7.15 -13.93 16.79
N THR A 32 -6.19 -13.05 17.03
CA THR A 32 -6.32 -12.10 18.13
C THR A 32 -7.29 -11.01 17.70
N ASP A 33 -8.21 -10.65 18.56
CA ASP A 33 -9.34 -9.75 18.23
C ASP A 33 -8.90 -8.35 17.77
N LYS A 34 -7.69 -7.92 18.09
CA LYS A 34 -7.18 -6.59 17.74
C LYS A 34 -5.67 -6.62 17.49
N MET A 35 -5.30 -6.06 16.35
CA MET A 35 -3.92 -5.75 16.03
C MET A 35 -3.47 -4.50 16.78
N ASP A 36 -2.29 -4.55 17.41
CA ASP A 36 -1.64 -3.35 17.95
C ASP A 36 -1.07 -2.50 16.81
N CYS A 37 -1.79 -1.45 16.44
CA CYS A 37 -1.38 -0.57 15.35
C CYS A 37 -0.07 0.19 15.64
N TYR A 38 0.27 0.44 16.90
CA TYR A 38 1.54 1.09 17.26
C TYR A 38 2.71 0.16 16.99
N VAL A 39 2.59 -1.11 17.35
CA VAL A 39 3.58 -2.15 17.06
C VAL A 39 3.64 -2.43 15.56
N PHE A 40 2.48 -2.53 14.92
CA PHE A 40 2.39 -2.86 13.49
C PHE A 40 3.00 -1.79 12.57
N PHE A 41 2.79 -0.52 12.88
CA PHE A 41 3.35 0.60 12.10
C PHE A 41 4.56 1.26 12.76
N ASP A 42 5.17 0.57 13.72
CA ASP A 42 6.43 1.03 14.30
C ASP A 42 7.52 1.11 13.23
N PRO A 43 8.25 2.23 13.12
CA PRO A 43 9.27 2.40 12.09
C PRO A 43 10.36 1.34 12.11
N ASP A 44 10.85 0.94 13.29
CA ASP A 44 11.90 -0.07 13.41
C ASP A 44 11.38 -1.46 13.02
N ASN A 45 10.13 -1.79 13.39
CA ASN A 45 9.50 -3.05 13.00
C ASN A 45 9.29 -3.13 11.48
N VAL A 46 8.87 -2.05 10.85
CA VAL A 46 8.75 -1.95 9.38
C VAL A 46 10.09 -2.20 8.70
N LEU A 47 11.16 -1.59 9.20
CA LEU A 47 12.47 -1.71 8.58
C LEU A 47 13.09 -3.10 8.78
N ASN A 48 12.92 -3.68 9.97
CA ASN A 48 13.69 -4.86 10.38
C ASN A 48 12.94 -6.18 10.24
N LEU A 49 11.59 -6.17 10.17
CA LEU A 49 10.79 -7.40 10.16
C LEU A 49 10.19 -7.73 8.80
N ASP A 50 10.00 -6.72 7.93
CA ASP A 50 9.44 -6.94 6.61
C ASP A 50 10.46 -7.61 5.69
N GLU A 51 10.03 -8.64 4.98
CA GLU A 51 10.85 -9.37 4.01
C GLU A 51 10.44 -8.99 2.58
N PRO A 52 11.39 -8.92 1.63
CA PRO A 52 11.04 -8.65 0.24
C PRO A 52 10.24 -9.81 -0.36
N ASN A 53 9.32 -9.49 -1.28
CA ASN A 53 8.65 -10.45 -2.15
C ASN A 53 9.29 -10.44 -3.55
N PRO A 54 10.27 -11.32 -3.82
CA PRO A 54 11.12 -11.19 -5.01
C PRO A 54 10.37 -11.20 -6.34
N PRO A 55 9.33 -12.05 -6.56
CA PRO A 55 8.61 -12.04 -7.84
C PRO A 55 7.92 -10.72 -8.13
N VAL A 56 7.30 -10.10 -7.13
CA VAL A 56 6.57 -8.83 -7.28
C VAL A 56 7.55 -7.67 -7.45
N ILE A 57 8.65 -7.67 -6.69
CA ILE A 57 9.72 -6.68 -6.86
C ILE A 57 10.31 -6.76 -8.26
N LYS A 58 10.55 -7.98 -8.76
CA LYS A 58 11.06 -8.18 -10.12
C LYS A 58 10.10 -7.63 -11.18
N MET A 59 8.80 -7.80 -10.97
CA MET A 59 7.78 -7.21 -11.86
C MET A 59 7.91 -5.67 -11.89
N ALA A 60 7.99 -5.03 -10.73
CA ALA A 60 8.16 -3.57 -10.63
C ALA A 60 9.44 -3.10 -11.35
N GLN A 61 10.55 -3.80 -11.16
CA GLN A 61 11.82 -3.50 -11.82
C GLN A 61 11.73 -3.61 -13.35
N LEU A 62 11.11 -4.66 -13.87
CA LEU A 62 10.96 -4.87 -15.32
C LEU A 62 10.09 -3.76 -15.93
N PHE A 63 8.98 -3.39 -15.31
CA PHE A 63 8.16 -2.31 -15.83
C PHE A 63 8.88 -0.95 -15.74
N LYS A 64 9.62 -0.70 -14.67
CA LYS A 64 10.44 0.52 -14.56
C LYS A 64 11.47 0.62 -15.68
N GLN A 65 12.15 -0.49 -15.99
CA GLN A 65 13.11 -0.57 -17.12
C GLN A 65 12.45 -0.31 -18.49
N GLN A 66 11.17 -0.62 -18.62
CA GLN A 66 10.38 -0.34 -19.82
C GLN A 66 9.78 1.08 -19.86
N GLY A 67 10.16 1.93 -18.92
CA GLY A 67 9.73 3.33 -18.89
C GLY A 67 8.38 3.61 -18.24
N PHE A 68 7.85 2.65 -17.47
CA PHE A 68 6.62 2.87 -16.71
C PHE A 68 6.87 3.67 -15.43
N ASN A 69 5.88 4.45 -15.03
CA ASN A 69 5.83 5.07 -13.72
C ASN A 69 5.37 4.02 -12.71
N ILE A 70 6.14 3.85 -11.66
CA ILE A 70 5.80 2.94 -10.56
C ILE A 70 5.28 3.77 -9.40
N VAL A 71 4.02 3.56 -9.06
CA VAL A 71 3.34 4.23 -7.95
C VAL A 71 3.07 3.20 -6.86
N ILE A 72 3.33 3.56 -5.61
CA ILE A 72 3.03 2.71 -4.46
C ILE A 72 1.96 3.40 -3.62
N PHE A 73 0.81 2.73 -3.44
CA PHE A 73 -0.24 3.13 -2.53
C PHE A 73 -0.30 2.18 -1.34
N SER A 74 -0.08 2.69 -0.14
CA SER A 74 0.01 1.89 1.07
C SER A 74 -0.96 2.33 2.15
N GLY A 75 -1.62 1.35 2.77
CA GLY A 75 -2.39 1.56 3.99
C GLY A 75 -1.53 1.80 5.23
N ARG A 76 -0.20 1.70 5.13
CA ARG A 76 0.72 2.04 6.21
C ARG A 76 0.55 3.48 6.66
N ASN A 77 0.64 3.67 7.97
CA ASN A 77 0.69 5.00 8.56
C ASN A 77 2.00 5.71 8.16
N ASP A 78 1.92 6.98 7.73
CA ASP A 78 3.05 7.78 7.24
C ASP A 78 4.08 8.15 8.33
N ARG A 79 3.80 7.81 9.57
CA ARG A 79 4.77 7.84 10.66
C ARG A 79 6.00 6.96 10.37
N SER A 80 5.83 5.90 9.58
CA SER A 80 6.91 5.04 9.08
C SER A 80 7.37 5.39 7.65
N PHE A 81 7.13 6.61 7.18
CA PHE A 81 7.45 7.01 5.80
C PHE A 81 8.94 6.87 5.50
N ASP A 82 9.80 7.41 6.36
CA ASP A 82 11.25 7.39 6.14
C ASP A 82 11.82 5.96 6.15
N THR A 83 11.40 5.14 7.11
CA THR A 83 11.84 3.73 7.19
C THR A 83 11.25 2.88 6.08
N THR A 84 10.04 3.17 5.62
CA THR A 84 9.45 2.53 4.43
C THR A 84 10.26 2.87 3.18
N THR A 85 10.61 4.14 2.98
CA THR A 85 11.47 4.57 1.87
C THR A 85 12.84 3.89 1.94
N GLN A 86 13.42 3.82 3.12
CA GLN A 86 14.69 3.12 3.33
C GLN A 86 14.57 1.63 3.00
N TRP A 87 13.50 0.96 3.44
CA TRP A 87 13.25 -0.43 3.12
C TRP A 87 13.11 -0.67 1.62
N LEU A 88 12.35 0.18 0.92
CA LEU A 88 12.20 0.11 -0.53
C LEU A 88 13.55 0.23 -1.26
N ASN A 89 14.37 1.19 -0.85
CA ASN A 89 15.71 1.39 -1.42
C ASN A 89 16.65 0.22 -1.12
N ASN A 90 16.63 -0.30 0.10
CA ASN A 90 17.47 -1.45 0.51
C ASN A 90 17.14 -2.73 -0.26
N ASN A 91 15.92 -2.85 -0.77
CA ASN A 91 15.44 -4.02 -1.52
C ASN A 91 15.33 -3.75 -3.05
N ASP A 92 15.94 -2.68 -3.54
CA ASP A 92 15.94 -2.29 -4.96
C ASP A 92 14.52 -2.20 -5.57
N VAL A 93 13.55 -1.76 -4.79
CA VAL A 93 12.18 -1.52 -5.27
C VAL A 93 12.12 -0.14 -5.93
N PRO A 94 11.91 -0.06 -7.23
CA PRO A 94 11.78 1.23 -7.89
C PRO A 94 10.40 1.85 -7.59
N PHE A 95 10.36 3.15 -7.38
CA PHE A 95 9.11 3.91 -7.32
C PHE A 95 9.33 5.37 -7.70
N ASP A 96 8.32 5.97 -8.30
CA ASP A 96 8.27 7.39 -8.66
C ASP A 96 7.42 8.17 -7.67
N LEU A 97 6.46 7.50 -7.04
CA LEU A 97 5.57 8.08 -6.04
C LEU A 97 5.24 7.04 -4.96
N LEU A 98 5.35 7.43 -3.72
CA LEU A 98 4.88 6.68 -2.55
C LEU A 98 3.82 7.51 -1.83
N VAL A 99 2.62 6.98 -1.70
CA VAL A 99 1.53 7.58 -0.92
C VAL A 99 1.15 6.64 0.20
N MET A 100 1.11 7.17 1.41
CA MET A 100 0.81 6.41 2.62
C MET A 100 -0.39 6.99 3.37
N ARG A 101 -0.97 6.22 4.27
CA ARG A 101 -2.05 6.65 5.14
C ARG A 101 -1.59 7.80 6.03
N PRO A 102 -2.28 8.95 6.07
CA PRO A 102 -1.93 10.04 6.97
C PRO A 102 -2.05 9.65 8.44
N ASP A 103 -1.04 9.95 9.25
CA ASP A 103 -1.09 9.81 10.71
C ASP A 103 -1.90 10.94 11.35
N LYS A 104 -1.76 12.15 10.80
CA LYS A 104 -2.45 13.35 11.25
C LYS A 104 -3.44 13.82 10.20
N PHE A 105 -4.50 14.47 10.64
CA PHE A 105 -5.51 15.06 9.77
C PHE A 105 -4.95 16.33 9.14
N LYS A 106 -4.28 16.16 8.01
CA LYS A 106 -3.74 17.26 7.24
C LYS A 106 -4.44 17.32 5.89
N ASP A 107 -5.38 18.22 5.78
CA ASP A 107 -6.17 18.45 4.58
C ASP A 107 -5.32 19.07 3.47
N GLU A 108 -4.35 19.89 3.86
CA GLU A 108 -3.55 20.69 2.93
C GLU A 108 -2.55 19.86 2.12
N SER A 109 -1.97 18.82 2.73
CA SER A 109 -0.96 17.98 2.09
C SER A 109 -1.53 16.75 1.39
N TRP A 110 -2.76 16.40 1.72
CA TRP A 110 -3.43 15.21 1.19
C TRP A 110 -4.95 15.40 1.20
N PRO A 111 -5.49 16.28 0.32
CA PRO A 111 -6.92 16.53 0.24
C PRO A 111 -7.67 15.29 -0.22
N ILE A 112 -8.87 15.07 0.31
CA ILE A 112 -9.78 14.04 -0.16
C ILE A 112 -10.50 14.54 -1.41
N ALA A 113 -10.31 13.86 -2.54
CA ALA A 113 -10.89 14.24 -3.81
C ALA A 113 -12.43 14.15 -3.83
N SER A 114 -13.01 13.28 -3.00
CA SER A 114 -14.46 13.13 -2.87
C SER A 114 -15.18 14.32 -2.21
N GLY A 115 -14.43 15.33 -1.77
CA GLY A 115 -14.97 16.48 -1.06
C GLY A 115 -15.31 16.23 0.41
N ASN A 116 -15.05 15.04 0.92
CA ASN A 116 -15.12 14.78 2.35
C ASN A 116 -13.93 15.43 3.03
N PRO A 117 -14.12 16.23 4.09
CA PRO A 117 -13.01 16.84 4.76
C PRO A 117 -12.08 15.75 5.30
N ALA A 118 -10.79 15.92 5.10
CA ALA A 118 -9.78 15.09 5.72
C ALA A 118 -9.89 15.27 7.24
N THR A 119 -10.62 14.43 7.83
CA THR A 119 -10.91 14.45 9.24
C THR A 119 -10.29 13.22 9.89
N LYS A 120 -10.69 12.95 11.10
CA LYS A 120 -10.46 11.68 11.80
C LYS A 120 -10.66 10.44 10.89
N ALA A 121 -11.49 10.57 9.86
CA ALA A 121 -11.81 9.49 8.95
C ALA A 121 -10.60 8.93 8.21
N MET A 122 -9.63 9.75 7.77
CA MET A 122 -8.50 9.28 6.98
C MET A 122 -7.61 8.28 7.71
N ARG A 123 -7.32 8.57 8.98
CA ARG A 123 -6.51 7.69 9.82
C ARG A 123 -7.13 6.31 10.01
N PHE A 124 -8.47 6.25 10.06
CA PHE A 124 -9.23 5.03 10.33
C PHE A 124 -10.02 4.54 9.11
N MET A 125 -9.82 5.16 7.96
CA MET A 125 -10.51 4.82 6.72
C MET A 125 -10.17 3.39 6.30
N PRO A 126 -11.15 2.56 5.89
CA PRO A 126 -10.87 1.27 5.27
C PRO A 126 -9.93 1.41 4.07
N ASP A 127 -9.06 0.43 3.86
CA ASP A 127 -8.01 0.51 2.84
C ASP A 127 -8.56 0.68 1.42
N GLU A 128 -9.67 0.03 1.12
CA GLU A 128 -10.33 0.16 -0.18
C GLU A 128 -10.84 1.58 -0.45
N ILE A 129 -11.32 2.27 0.57
CA ILE A 129 -11.77 3.66 0.46
C ILE A 129 -10.55 4.59 0.39
N LEU A 130 -9.57 4.36 1.24
CA LEU A 130 -8.34 5.14 1.26
C LEU A 130 -7.60 5.10 -0.08
N LYS A 131 -7.42 3.91 -0.65
CA LYS A 131 -6.72 3.75 -1.94
C LYS A 131 -7.54 4.30 -3.12
N LYS A 132 -8.86 4.30 -3.02
CA LYS A 132 -9.71 5.00 -3.99
C LYS A 132 -9.45 6.51 -3.95
N GLU A 133 -9.37 7.10 -2.76
CA GLU A 133 -9.02 8.53 -2.60
C GLU A 133 -7.59 8.83 -3.11
N MET A 134 -6.64 7.91 -2.88
CA MET A 134 -5.29 8.03 -3.44
C MET A 134 -5.32 8.04 -4.98
N LEU A 135 -6.10 7.15 -5.59
CA LEU A 135 -6.28 7.10 -7.04
C LEU A 135 -6.81 8.44 -7.56
N ASP A 136 -7.90 8.92 -7.00
CA ASP A 136 -8.59 10.12 -7.46
C ASP A 136 -7.74 11.40 -7.26
N THR A 137 -6.84 11.39 -6.29
CA THR A 137 -6.03 12.56 -5.93
C THR A 137 -4.68 12.62 -6.65
N PHE A 138 -4.00 11.49 -6.81
CA PHE A 138 -2.59 11.48 -7.19
C PHE A 138 -2.30 10.92 -8.59
N VAL A 139 -3.26 10.23 -9.22
CA VAL A 139 -3.03 9.54 -10.48
C VAL A 139 -4.17 9.80 -11.45
N ASP A 140 -3.83 10.03 -12.70
CA ASP A 140 -4.81 9.96 -13.77
C ASP A 140 -5.18 8.50 -14.04
N LYS A 141 -6.42 8.13 -13.72
CA LYS A 141 -6.93 6.77 -13.89
C LYS A 141 -6.79 6.26 -15.33
N ASP A 142 -6.93 7.14 -16.31
CA ASP A 142 -6.83 6.77 -17.72
C ASP A 142 -5.39 6.41 -18.14
N ASP A 143 -4.39 6.85 -17.38
CA ASP A 143 -2.99 6.47 -17.57
C ASP A 143 -2.59 5.17 -16.85
N VAL A 144 -3.44 4.62 -16.00
CA VAL A 144 -3.14 3.37 -15.26
C VAL A 144 -3.27 2.16 -16.18
N LEU A 145 -2.17 1.43 -16.37
CA LEU A 145 -2.16 0.16 -17.11
C LEU A 145 -2.78 -0.96 -16.28
N MET A 146 -2.32 -1.10 -15.05
CA MET A 146 -2.80 -2.13 -14.12
C MET A 146 -2.46 -1.77 -12.67
N THR A 147 -3.08 -2.49 -11.75
CA THR A 147 -2.78 -2.47 -10.33
C THR A 147 -2.34 -3.85 -9.86
N VAL A 148 -1.56 -3.90 -8.78
CA VAL A 148 -1.06 -5.13 -8.16
C VAL A 148 -1.32 -5.04 -6.66
N ASP A 149 -2.10 -5.94 -6.11
CA ASP A 149 -2.56 -5.91 -4.72
C ASP A 149 -2.82 -7.33 -4.22
N ASP A 150 -2.94 -7.55 -2.91
CA ASP A 150 -3.27 -8.86 -2.35
C ASP A 150 -4.66 -8.87 -1.69
N ARG A 151 -5.07 -7.74 -1.11
CA ARG A 151 -6.26 -7.68 -0.26
C ARG A 151 -7.55 -7.66 -1.06
N GLN A 152 -8.42 -8.67 -0.84
CA GLN A 152 -9.63 -8.87 -1.65
C GLN A 152 -10.51 -7.62 -1.80
N LYS A 153 -10.79 -6.90 -0.72
CA LYS A 153 -11.62 -5.69 -0.76
C LYS A 153 -11.02 -4.58 -1.63
N VAL A 154 -9.69 -4.47 -1.62
CA VAL A 154 -8.97 -3.49 -2.44
C VAL A 154 -8.93 -3.93 -3.90
N VAL A 155 -8.70 -5.22 -4.16
CA VAL A 155 -8.78 -5.80 -5.51
C VAL A 155 -10.17 -5.57 -6.12
N ASP A 156 -11.22 -5.80 -5.35
CA ASP A 156 -12.60 -5.55 -5.78
C ASP A 156 -12.84 -4.08 -6.10
N MET A 157 -12.29 -3.18 -5.30
CA MET A 157 -12.36 -1.74 -5.56
C MET A 157 -11.64 -1.37 -6.86
N TRP A 158 -10.40 -1.85 -7.08
CA TRP A 158 -9.68 -1.59 -8.33
C TRP A 158 -10.48 -2.03 -9.56
N ARG A 159 -11.04 -3.23 -9.49
CA ARG A 159 -11.86 -3.80 -10.57
C ARG A 159 -13.15 -3.03 -10.79
N ALA A 160 -13.81 -2.57 -9.72
CA ALA A 160 -14.99 -1.71 -9.79
C ALA A 160 -14.70 -0.34 -10.44
N GLU A 161 -13.46 0.17 -10.27
CA GLU A 161 -12.99 1.38 -10.97
C GLU A 161 -12.63 1.14 -12.45
N GLY A 162 -12.80 -0.09 -12.95
CA GLY A 162 -12.48 -0.46 -14.34
C GLY A 162 -11.00 -0.74 -14.59
N LEU A 163 -10.21 -0.92 -13.55
CA LEU A 163 -8.79 -1.22 -13.66
C LEU A 163 -8.55 -2.73 -13.63
N THR A 164 -7.60 -3.19 -14.45
CA THR A 164 -7.09 -4.56 -14.35
C THR A 164 -6.25 -4.68 -13.08
N CYS A 165 -6.63 -5.58 -12.18
CA CYS A 165 -5.90 -5.85 -10.96
C CYS A 165 -5.37 -7.29 -10.92
N PHE A 166 -4.06 -7.43 -10.74
CA PHE A 166 -3.38 -8.69 -10.46
C PHE A 166 -3.32 -8.90 -8.95
N GLN A 167 -4.05 -9.92 -8.51
CA GLN A 167 -4.03 -10.32 -7.10
C GLN A 167 -2.91 -11.33 -6.86
N VAL A 168 -1.95 -10.98 -6.04
CA VAL A 168 -0.70 -11.75 -5.86
C VAL A 168 -0.77 -12.78 -4.73
N ALA A 169 -1.71 -12.62 -3.82
CA ALA A 169 -1.93 -13.55 -2.70
C ALA A 169 -3.36 -13.40 -2.17
N PRO A 170 -3.92 -14.40 -1.47
CA PRO A 170 -5.17 -14.22 -0.76
C PRO A 170 -4.97 -13.28 0.43
N GLY A 171 -5.57 -12.11 0.37
CA GLY A 171 -5.49 -11.08 1.42
C GLY A 171 -6.71 -11.09 2.33
N ASP A 172 -6.83 -12.09 3.20
CA ASP A 172 -7.99 -12.28 4.08
C ASP A 172 -7.93 -11.49 5.40
N PHE A 173 -7.23 -10.40 5.45
CA PHE A 173 -7.00 -9.64 6.69
C PHE A 173 -7.45 -8.19 6.64
#